data_0ab5f91ea16f240d2a649b800a7ee8a6
#
_entry.id   0ab5f91ea16f240d2a649b800a7ee8a6
#
_cell.length_a   1.000
_cell.length_b   1.000
_cell.length_c   1.000
_cell.angle_alpha   90.00
_cell.angle_beta   90.00
_cell.angle_gamma   90.00
#
_symmetry.space_group_name_H-M   'P 1'
#
loop_
_entity.id
_entity.type
_entity.pdbx_description
1 polymer ?
#
loop_
_entity_poly.entity_id
_entity_poly.type
_entity_poly.pdbx_seq_one_letter_code
_entity_poly.pdbx_strand_id
1 'polypeptide(L)'
;MGEHYFAPGPIRAGRPRLIDLVLPDLHLRLETDRGMFSPDRVDPGTRILLETVPAPPPAGDLLDLGCGYGPIALTMARRSPGAVVYGVDVNPHALDLARRNATAARLDNVRFCLPDEIDPGVRFAAIWSNPPIRIGKAALHDLLATWLDRLAPGGIAHLVVQKHLGSDSLQRWLTAEGRPAERVASRSAYRVLAVTARATQGR
;
A
#
# COMPACT_ATOMS: atom_id res chain seq x y z
N MET A 1 -11.25 -6.27 24.31
CA MET A 1 -12.06 -5.12 23.89
C MET A 1 -11.09 -4.07 23.38
N GLY A 2 -10.80 -4.07 22.10
CA GLY A 2 -9.93 -3.10 21.42
C GLY A 2 -10.81 -2.10 20.71
N GLU A 3 -10.89 -0.89 21.23
CA GLU A 3 -11.68 0.19 20.68
C GLU A 3 -11.14 0.65 19.33
N HIS A 4 -12.07 0.89 18.43
CA HIS A 4 -11.96 1.37 17.07
C HIS A 4 -11.04 2.61 16.93
N TYR A 5 -9.84 2.43 16.42
CA TYR A 5 -8.87 3.50 16.18
C TYR A 5 -9.08 4.28 14.87
N PHE A 6 -10.13 3.96 14.12
CA PHE A 6 -10.48 4.61 12.86
C PHE A 6 -11.96 4.98 12.84
N ALA A 7 -12.32 6.10 13.46
CA ALA A 7 -13.61 6.72 13.18
C ALA A 7 -13.48 7.51 11.86
N PRO A 8 -14.14 7.11 10.77
CA PRO A 8 -14.20 7.94 9.57
C PRO A 8 -15.05 9.16 9.93
N GLY A 9 -14.45 10.36 9.87
CA GLY A 9 -15.23 11.59 9.86
C GLY A 9 -16.23 11.57 8.70
N PRO A 10 -17.32 12.36 8.73
CA PRO A 10 -18.34 12.36 7.68
C PRO A 10 -17.71 12.72 6.34
N ILE A 11 -17.52 11.71 5.49
CA ILE A 11 -16.95 11.86 4.15
C ILE A 11 -18.06 12.47 3.29
N ARG A 12 -17.94 13.77 2.99
CA ARG A 12 -18.75 14.40 1.95
C ARG A 12 -18.20 13.92 0.61
N ALA A 13 -18.94 13.08 -0.09
CA ALA A 13 -18.66 12.71 -1.47
C ALA A 13 -18.44 14.00 -2.27
N GLY A 14 -17.22 14.21 -2.75
CA GLY A 14 -16.85 15.32 -3.61
C GLY A 14 -17.29 15.04 -5.06
N ARG A 15 -17.18 16.03 -5.95
CA ARG A 15 -17.35 15.74 -7.39
C ARG A 15 -16.21 14.83 -7.84
N PRO A 16 -16.50 13.72 -8.52
CA PRO A 16 -15.48 12.85 -9.09
C PRO A 16 -14.52 13.63 -9.99
N ARG A 17 -13.25 13.31 -9.93
CA ARG A 17 -12.19 13.86 -10.77
C ARG A 17 -11.45 12.73 -11.43
N LEU A 18 -10.97 12.95 -12.61
CA LEU A 18 -10.10 12.02 -13.31
C LEU A 18 -8.67 12.54 -13.24
N ILE A 19 -7.75 11.69 -12.86
CA ILE A 19 -6.32 11.97 -12.82
C ILE A 19 -5.57 10.87 -13.58
N ASP A 20 -4.43 11.23 -14.14
CA ASP A 20 -3.60 10.29 -14.89
C ASP A 20 -2.39 9.84 -14.06
N LEU A 21 -2.20 8.53 -13.95
CA LEU A 21 -0.98 7.90 -13.50
C LEU A 21 -0.22 7.41 -14.74
N VAL A 22 0.81 8.16 -15.13
CA VAL A 22 1.68 7.81 -16.25
C VAL A 22 3.01 7.33 -15.69
N LEU A 23 3.35 6.08 -15.95
CA LEU A 23 4.62 5.43 -15.65
C LEU A 23 5.29 5.01 -16.96
N PRO A 24 6.60 4.69 -16.97
CA PRO A 24 7.29 4.30 -18.21
C PRO A 24 6.67 3.10 -18.92
N ASP A 25 6.03 2.20 -18.18
CA ASP A 25 5.49 0.91 -18.63
C ASP A 25 3.96 0.86 -18.71
N LEU A 26 3.25 1.85 -18.15
CA LEU A 26 1.78 1.86 -18.13
C LEU A 26 1.17 3.25 -17.96
N HIS A 27 -0.07 3.37 -18.40
CA HIS A 27 -0.90 4.55 -18.17
C HIS A 27 -2.25 4.09 -17.60
N LEU A 28 -2.63 4.64 -16.43
CA LEU A 28 -3.94 4.45 -15.82
C LEU A 28 -4.63 5.78 -15.64
N ARG A 29 -5.88 5.85 -16.03
CA ARG A 29 -6.77 6.97 -15.76
C ARG A 29 -7.66 6.61 -14.58
N LEU A 30 -7.55 7.36 -13.49
CA LEU A 30 -8.10 7.01 -12.19
C LEU A 30 -9.13 8.07 -11.75
N GLU A 31 -10.28 7.58 -11.29
CA GLU A 31 -11.28 8.40 -10.60
C GLU A 31 -10.84 8.62 -9.15
N THR A 32 -10.95 9.86 -8.69
CA THR A 32 -10.71 10.25 -7.30
C THR A 32 -11.72 11.33 -6.89
N ASP A 33 -11.77 11.73 -5.63
CA ASP A 33 -12.56 12.86 -5.18
C ASP A 33 -11.88 13.65 -4.06
N ARG A 34 -12.54 14.76 -3.62
CA ARG A 34 -11.99 15.66 -2.60
C ARG A 34 -11.82 15.03 -1.21
N GLY A 35 -12.47 13.90 -0.94
CA GLY A 35 -12.33 13.16 0.32
C GLY A 35 -11.12 12.25 0.37
N MET A 36 -10.41 12.10 -0.76
CA MET A 36 -9.26 11.21 -0.87
C MET A 36 -7.96 11.92 -0.52
N PHE A 37 -6.98 11.11 -0.11
CA PHE A 37 -5.60 11.55 -0.01
C PHE A 37 -5.07 11.91 -1.40
N SER A 38 -4.52 13.12 -1.56
CA SER A 38 -4.01 13.64 -2.84
C SER A 38 -5.04 13.63 -4.00
N PRO A 39 -6.17 14.36 -3.89
CA PRO A 39 -7.29 14.25 -4.83
C PRO A 39 -7.03 14.86 -6.21
N ASP A 40 -6.03 15.70 -6.37
CA ASP A 40 -5.77 16.45 -7.60
C ASP A 40 -4.68 15.83 -8.49
N ARG A 41 -3.93 14.87 -7.93
CA ARG A 41 -2.86 14.12 -8.62
C ARG A 41 -2.48 12.89 -7.82
N VAL A 42 -1.83 11.93 -8.46
CA VAL A 42 -1.21 10.81 -7.73
C VAL A 42 -0.16 11.35 -6.77
N ASP A 43 -0.20 10.88 -5.52
CA ASP A 43 0.75 11.31 -4.48
C ASP A 43 2.20 11.12 -4.96
N PRO A 44 3.09 12.11 -4.75
CA PRO A 44 4.48 12.01 -5.18
C PRO A 44 5.22 10.82 -4.56
N GLY A 45 4.93 10.44 -3.31
CA GLY A 45 5.52 9.26 -2.68
C GLY A 45 5.08 7.98 -3.37
N THR A 46 3.78 7.84 -3.63
CA THR A 46 3.22 6.73 -4.41
C THR A 46 3.89 6.63 -5.78
N ARG A 47 4.05 7.73 -6.50
CA ARG A 47 4.72 7.75 -7.79
C ARG A 47 6.18 7.31 -7.70
N ILE A 48 6.92 7.81 -6.70
CA ILE A 48 8.32 7.41 -6.46
C ILE A 48 8.42 5.92 -6.15
N LEU A 49 7.51 5.38 -5.32
CA LEU A 49 7.44 3.94 -5.06
C LEU A 49 7.32 3.17 -6.38
N LEU A 50 6.31 3.48 -7.18
CA LEU A 50 5.99 2.77 -8.41
C LEU A 50 7.07 2.87 -9.50
N GLU A 51 7.84 3.96 -9.52
CA GLU A 51 8.97 4.17 -10.42
C GLU A 51 10.27 3.51 -9.95
N THR A 52 10.35 3.17 -8.66
CA THR A 52 11.61 2.71 -8.02
C THR A 52 11.66 1.21 -7.82
N VAL A 53 10.53 0.64 -7.35
CA VAL A 53 10.51 -0.78 -6.97
C VAL A 53 10.54 -1.68 -8.20
N PRO A 54 11.16 -2.88 -8.10
CA PRO A 54 11.10 -3.87 -9.18
C PRO A 54 9.66 -4.29 -9.46
N ALA A 55 9.42 -4.95 -10.59
CA ALA A 55 8.13 -5.55 -10.87
C ALA A 55 7.71 -6.48 -9.71
N PRO A 56 6.42 -6.50 -9.34
CA PRO A 56 5.96 -7.41 -8.30
C PRO A 56 6.07 -8.87 -8.79
N PRO A 57 6.06 -9.85 -7.85
CA PRO A 57 6.06 -11.27 -8.21
C PRO A 57 4.97 -11.60 -9.24
N PRO A 58 5.24 -12.44 -10.25
CA PRO A 58 4.31 -12.71 -11.34
C PRO A 58 3.09 -13.53 -10.93
N ALA A 59 3.13 -14.15 -9.74
CA ALA A 59 2.07 -15.00 -9.19
C ALA A 59 2.05 -14.92 -7.66
N GLY A 60 1.01 -15.47 -7.04
CA GLY A 60 0.77 -15.44 -5.60
C GLY A 60 -0.10 -14.26 -5.18
N ASP A 61 -0.26 -14.10 -3.87
CA ASP A 61 -1.04 -13.02 -3.29
C ASP A 61 -0.14 -11.80 -3.06
N LEU A 62 -0.60 -10.63 -3.49
CA LEU A 62 0.07 -9.35 -3.34
C LEU A 62 -0.82 -8.39 -2.55
N LEU A 63 -0.23 -7.46 -1.82
CA LEU A 63 -0.99 -6.51 -1.00
C LEU A 63 -0.58 -5.05 -1.27
N ASP A 64 -1.57 -4.21 -1.49
CA ASP A 64 -1.49 -2.74 -1.34
C ASP A 64 -2.14 -2.35 -0.01
N LEU A 65 -1.33 -1.97 0.97
CA LEU A 65 -1.78 -1.60 2.31
C LEU A 65 -2.04 -0.11 2.41
N GLY A 66 -3.30 0.27 2.67
CA GLY A 66 -3.77 1.64 2.62
C GLY A 66 -3.98 2.10 1.17
N CYS A 67 -4.76 1.31 0.41
CA CYS A 67 -4.80 1.42 -1.04
C CYS A 67 -5.47 2.71 -1.56
N GLY A 68 -6.28 3.40 -0.75
CA GLY A 68 -7.03 4.54 -1.18
C GLY A 68 -7.89 4.24 -2.41
N TYR A 69 -7.85 5.06 -3.44
CA TYR A 69 -8.53 4.85 -4.73
C TYR A 69 -7.80 3.89 -5.68
N GLY A 70 -6.76 3.19 -5.22
CA GLY A 70 -6.15 2.02 -5.85
C GLY A 70 -4.93 2.23 -6.75
N PRO A 71 -4.17 3.34 -6.73
CA PRO A 71 -3.08 3.55 -7.69
C PRO A 71 -1.97 2.48 -7.60
N ILE A 72 -1.62 2.02 -6.41
CA ILE A 72 -0.62 0.98 -6.21
C ILE A 72 -1.20 -0.39 -6.58
N ALA A 73 -2.37 -0.75 -6.04
CA ALA A 73 -3.00 -2.05 -6.32
C ALA A 73 -3.21 -2.29 -7.82
N LEU A 74 -3.73 -1.29 -8.53
CA LEU A 74 -3.98 -1.39 -9.97
C LEU A 74 -2.69 -1.48 -10.79
N THR A 75 -1.62 -0.81 -10.34
CA THR A 75 -0.29 -0.95 -10.94
C THR A 75 0.27 -2.36 -10.73
N MET A 76 0.15 -2.91 -9.51
CA MET A 76 0.54 -4.29 -9.22
C MET A 76 -0.25 -5.28 -10.09
N ALA A 77 -1.57 -5.12 -10.17
CA ALA A 77 -2.45 -5.98 -10.95
C ALA A 77 -2.10 -5.96 -12.45
N ARG A 78 -1.78 -4.79 -13.00
CA ARG A 78 -1.36 -4.63 -14.39
C ARG A 78 -0.01 -5.29 -14.67
N ARG A 79 0.95 -5.15 -13.73
CA ARG A 79 2.31 -5.71 -13.86
C ARG A 79 2.38 -7.21 -13.59
N SER A 80 1.40 -7.77 -12.86
CA SER A 80 1.38 -9.18 -12.45
C SER A 80 0.00 -9.81 -12.72
N PRO A 81 -0.35 -10.06 -13.98
CA PRO A 81 -1.68 -10.58 -14.35
C PRO A 81 -1.95 -12.00 -13.81
N GLY A 82 -0.91 -12.76 -13.46
CA GLY A 82 -1.04 -14.09 -12.84
C GLY A 82 -1.15 -14.08 -11.31
N ALA A 83 -1.05 -12.91 -10.67
CA ALA A 83 -1.17 -12.75 -9.22
C ALA A 83 -2.59 -12.31 -8.83
N VAL A 84 -2.96 -12.54 -7.57
CA VAL A 84 -4.15 -11.92 -6.96
C VAL A 84 -3.68 -10.74 -6.12
N VAL A 85 -4.18 -9.55 -6.41
CA VAL A 85 -3.84 -8.33 -5.67
C VAL A 85 -4.96 -7.99 -4.70
N TYR A 86 -4.60 -7.78 -3.44
CA TYR A 86 -5.50 -7.26 -2.41
C TYR A 86 -5.19 -5.77 -2.20
N GLY A 87 -6.18 -4.92 -2.39
CA GLY A 87 -6.14 -3.52 -1.98
C GLY A 87 -6.92 -3.35 -0.69
N VAL A 88 -6.25 -2.97 0.39
CA VAL A 88 -6.87 -2.84 1.72
C VAL A 88 -6.90 -1.39 2.15
N ASP A 89 -8.08 -0.94 2.56
CA ASP A 89 -8.27 0.38 3.18
C ASP A 89 -9.37 0.29 4.24
N VAL A 90 -9.33 1.17 5.24
CA VAL A 90 -10.37 1.28 6.28
C VAL A 90 -11.55 2.15 5.83
N ASN A 91 -11.40 2.86 4.71
CA ASN A 91 -12.39 3.76 4.17
C ASN A 91 -13.22 3.09 3.07
N PRO A 92 -14.50 2.72 3.32
CA PRO A 92 -15.34 2.08 2.30
C PRO A 92 -15.51 2.91 1.03
N HIS A 93 -15.54 4.23 1.15
CA HIS A 93 -15.64 5.12 -0.01
C HIS A 93 -14.39 5.05 -0.91
N ALA A 94 -13.20 4.94 -0.31
CA ALA A 94 -11.97 4.72 -1.06
C ALA A 94 -12.00 3.39 -1.82
N LEU A 95 -12.47 2.32 -1.16
CA LEU A 95 -12.63 1.00 -1.77
C LEU A 95 -13.62 1.02 -2.94
N ASP A 96 -14.71 1.79 -2.85
CA ASP A 96 -15.67 1.93 -3.94
C ASP A 96 -15.08 2.66 -5.15
N LEU A 97 -14.28 3.71 -4.91
CA LEU A 97 -13.50 4.38 -5.96
C LEU A 97 -12.51 3.41 -6.62
N ALA A 98 -11.78 2.65 -5.81
CA ALA A 98 -10.81 1.69 -6.28
C ALA A 98 -11.45 0.56 -7.14
N ARG A 99 -12.63 0.07 -6.76
CA ARG A 99 -13.40 -0.92 -7.55
C ARG A 99 -13.82 -0.35 -8.90
N ARG A 100 -14.31 0.89 -8.94
CA ARG A 100 -14.65 1.55 -10.22
C ARG A 100 -13.41 1.73 -11.11
N ASN A 101 -12.30 2.11 -10.52
CA ASN A 101 -11.02 2.24 -11.22
C ASN A 101 -10.53 0.89 -11.79
N ALA A 102 -10.69 -0.21 -11.05
CA ALA A 102 -10.35 -1.55 -11.54
C ALA A 102 -11.23 -1.94 -12.75
N THR A 103 -12.53 -1.72 -12.65
CA THR A 103 -13.47 -1.96 -13.75
C THR A 103 -13.11 -1.14 -15.00
N ALA A 104 -12.86 0.16 -14.83
CA ALA A 104 -12.46 1.05 -15.91
C ALA A 104 -11.13 0.63 -16.56
N ALA A 105 -10.18 0.14 -15.75
CA ALA A 105 -8.89 -0.37 -16.21
C ALA A 105 -8.94 -1.81 -16.74
N ARG A 106 -10.09 -2.50 -16.67
CA ARG A 106 -10.28 -3.92 -17.05
C ARG A 106 -9.29 -4.85 -16.33
N LEU A 107 -9.20 -4.67 -15.01
CA LEU A 107 -8.38 -5.50 -14.12
C LEU A 107 -9.31 -6.32 -13.22
N ASP A 108 -9.31 -7.64 -13.42
CA ASP A 108 -10.14 -8.62 -12.71
C ASP A 108 -9.38 -9.41 -11.65
N ASN A 109 -8.05 -9.27 -11.63
CA ASN A 109 -7.17 -9.91 -10.68
C ASN A 109 -6.89 -9.07 -9.42
N VAL A 110 -7.73 -8.08 -9.12
CA VAL A 110 -7.62 -7.23 -7.92
C VAL A 110 -8.90 -7.29 -7.08
N ARG A 111 -8.75 -7.36 -5.76
CA ARG A 111 -9.82 -7.38 -4.76
C ARG A 111 -9.65 -6.23 -3.80
N PHE A 112 -10.68 -5.41 -3.61
CA PHE A 112 -10.67 -4.31 -2.67
C PHE A 112 -11.56 -4.64 -1.48
N CYS A 113 -11.01 -4.63 -0.26
CA CYS A 113 -11.66 -5.13 0.95
C CYS A 113 -11.22 -4.35 2.20
N LEU A 114 -12.04 -4.44 3.23
CA LEU A 114 -11.70 -3.98 4.56
C LEU A 114 -10.65 -4.93 5.19
N PRO A 115 -9.89 -4.47 6.21
CA PRO A 115 -8.85 -5.28 6.84
C PRO A 115 -9.31 -6.62 7.40
N ASP A 116 -10.53 -6.67 7.93
CA ASP A 116 -11.16 -7.84 8.55
C ASP A 116 -11.80 -8.81 7.55
N GLU A 117 -11.95 -8.41 6.29
CA GLU A 117 -12.47 -9.25 5.22
C GLU A 117 -11.41 -10.19 4.60
N ILE A 118 -10.13 -10.02 4.92
CA ILE A 118 -9.06 -10.89 4.42
C ILE A 118 -8.82 -12.06 5.38
N ASP A 119 -8.94 -13.28 4.86
CA ASP A 119 -8.62 -14.49 5.60
C ASP A 119 -7.23 -14.36 6.29
N PRO A 120 -7.16 -14.59 7.63
CA PRO A 120 -5.91 -14.49 8.38
C PRO A 120 -4.80 -15.43 7.88
N GLY A 121 -5.15 -16.51 7.19
CA GLY A 121 -4.23 -17.47 6.61
C GLY A 121 -3.50 -16.98 5.35
N VAL A 122 -4.01 -15.95 4.66
CA VAL A 122 -3.37 -15.40 3.46
C VAL A 122 -1.97 -14.87 3.77
N ARG A 123 -0.99 -15.24 2.93
CA ARG A 123 0.40 -14.77 3.01
C ARG A 123 0.78 -14.09 1.71
N PHE A 124 1.40 -12.91 1.81
CA PHE A 124 1.69 -12.07 0.67
C PHE A 124 3.12 -12.24 0.16
N ALA A 125 3.29 -12.51 -1.12
CA ALA A 125 4.58 -12.54 -1.78
C ALA A 125 5.20 -11.14 -1.88
N ALA A 126 4.37 -10.10 -1.96
CA ALA A 126 4.82 -8.71 -1.83
C ALA A 126 3.76 -7.86 -1.14
N ILE A 127 4.22 -6.87 -0.37
CA ILE A 127 3.38 -5.82 0.24
C ILE A 127 3.94 -4.47 -0.22
N TRP A 128 3.12 -3.66 -0.88
CA TRP A 128 3.49 -2.28 -1.20
C TRP A 128 2.60 -1.32 -0.40
N SER A 129 3.17 -0.20 0.04
CA SER A 129 2.40 0.77 0.82
C SER A 129 2.99 2.18 0.75
N ASN A 130 2.10 3.13 0.69
CA ASN A 130 2.33 4.51 1.13
C ASN A 130 1.58 4.69 2.45
N PRO A 131 2.16 4.28 3.59
CA PRO A 131 1.41 4.11 4.83
C PRO A 131 0.93 5.43 5.41
N PRO A 132 -0.20 5.44 6.15
CA PRO A 132 -0.80 6.64 6.72
C PRO A 132 -0.01 7.17 7.94
N ILE A 133 1.14 7.79 7.72
CA ILE A 133 2.07 8.23 8.79
C ILE A 133 1.41 9.18 9.80
N ARG A 134 0.37 9.91 9.38
CA ARG A 134 -0.34 10.89 10.22
C ARG A 134 -1.20 10.29 11.34
N ILE A 135 -1.41 8.98 11.35
CA ILE A 135 -2.15 8.29 12.44
C ILE A 135 -1.37 8.23 13.75
N GLY A 136 -0.11 8.65 13.73
CA GLY A 136 0.78 8.59 14.88
C GLY A 136 1.69 7.36 14.87
N LYS A 137 2.80 7.48 15.60
CA LYS A 137 3.88 6.49 15.56
C LYS A 137 3.45 5.11 16.06
N ALA A 138 2.73 5.04 17.20
CA ALA A 138 2.29 3.78 17.78
C ALA A 138 1.33 3.04 16.84
N ALA A 139 0.28 3.71 16.37
CA ALA A 139 -0.70 3.13 15.47
C ALA A 139 -0.08 2.68 14.13
N LEU A 140 0.89 3.44 13.60
CA LEU A 140 1.64 3.04 12.41
C LEU A 140 2.47 1.78 12.65
N HIS A 141 3.13 1.68 13.81
CA HIS A 141 3.92 0.51 14.18
C HIS A 141 3.04 -0.73 14.30
N ASP A 142 1.89 -0.62 14.98
CA ASP A 142 0.93 -1.72 15.16
C ASP A 142 0.37 -2.18 13.80
N LEU A 143 0.00 -1.23 12.93
CA LEU A 143 -0.44 -1.51 11.56
C LEU A 143 0.63 -2.30 10.80
N LEU A 144 1.85 -1.79 10.77
CA LEU A 144 2.93 -2.43 10.03
C LEU A 144 3.33 -3.78 10.64
N ALA A 145 3.37 -3.91 11.96
CA ALA A 145 3.65 -5.19 12.62
C ALA A 145 2.64 -6.26 12.18
N THR A 146 1.35 -5.94 12.24
CA THR A 146 0.25 -6.84 11.85
C THR A 146 0.38 -7.33 10.41
N TRP A 147 0.60 -6.42 9.46
CA TRP A 147 0.59 -6.76 8.05
C TRP A 147 1.92 -7.35 7.55
N LEU A 148 3.05 -6.92 8.10
CA LEU A 148 4.36 -7.49 7.77
C LEU A 148 4.54 -8.92 8.30
N ASP A 149 3.82 -9.33 9.35
CA ASP A 149 3.76 -10.72 9.81
C ASP A 149 3.05 -11.64 8.81
N ARG A 150 2.35 -11.07 7.83
CA ARG A 150 1.68 -11.78 6.75
C ARG A 150 2.51 -11.89 5.47
N LEU A 151 3.77 -11.45 5.47
CA LEU A 151 4.69 -11.75 4.38
C LEU A 151 4.92 -13.26 4.28
N ALA A 152 4.84 -13.78 3.05
CA ALA A 152 5.26 -15.14 2.74
C ALA A 152 6.77 -15.30 2.96
N PRO A 153 7.29 -16.53 3.18
CA PRO A 153 8.72 -16.77 3.16
C PRO A 153 9.35 -16.24 1.87
N GLY A 154 10.39 -15.42 2.00
CA GLY A 154 11.04 -14.72 0.87
C GLY A 154 10.27 -13.51 0.31
N GLY A 155 9.09 -13.21 0.84
CA GLY A 155 8.33 -12.01 0.47
C GLY A 155 9.00 -10.71 0.91
N ILE A 156 8.77 -9.64 0.15
CA ILE A 156 9.36 -8.32 0.41
C ILE A 156 8.26 -7.27 0.48
N ALA A 157 8.31 -6.44 1.51
CA ALA A 157 7.49 -5.24 1.57
C ALA A 157 8.26 -4.01 1.09
N HIS A 158 7.61 -3.17 0.28
CA HIS A 158 8.15 -1.88 -0.11
C HIS A 158 7.28 -0.76 0.47
N LEU A 159 7.89 0.10 1.28
CA LEU A 159 7.22 1.20 1.97
C LEU A 159 7.81 2.54 1.51
N VAL A 160 6.96 3.46 1.06
CA VAL A 160 7.40 4.83 0.78
C VAL A 160 7.08 5.74 1.95
N VAL A 161 8.07 6.49 2.44
CA VAL A 161 7.93 7.33 3.64
C VAL A 161 8.60 8.67 3.41
N GLN A 162 7.94 9.76 3.82
CA GLN A 162 8.56 11.08 3.81
C GLN A 162 9.72 11.18 4.82
N LYS A 163 10.83 11.78 4.40
CA LYS A 163 12.05 11.96 5.24
C LYS A 163 11.72 12.66 6.56
N HIS A 164 10.96 13.76 6.48
CA HIS A 164 10.63 14.58 7.66
C HIS A 164 9.55 13.95 8.57
N LEU A 165 8.87 12.91 8.12
CA LEU A 165 7.84 12.21 8.89
C LEU A 165 8.35 10.92 9.54
N GLY A 166 9.68 10.80 9.72
CA GLY A 166 10.26 9.74 10.54
C GLY A 166 10.76 8.51 9.78
N SER A 167 11.13 8.62 8.50
CA SER A 167 11.64 7.48 7.72
C SER A 167 12.82 6.76 8.39
N ASP A 168 13.78 7.50 9.00
CA ASP A 168 14.91 6.90 9.68
C ASP A 168 14.51 6.24 11.00
N SER A 169 13.54 6.82 11.72
CA SER A 169 12.98 6.23 12.92
C SER A 169 12.23 4.94 12.62
N LEU A 170 11.45 4.92 11.52
CA LEU A 170 10.74 3.74 11.07
C LEU A 170 11.70 2.62 10.66
N GLN A 171 12.74 2.95 9.89
CA GLN A 171 13.75 1.96 9.47
C GLN A 171 14.44 1.33 10.68
N ARG A 172 14.87 2.13 11.66
CA ARG A 172 15.47 1.63 12.91
C ARG A 172 14.53 0.75 13.70
N TRP A 173 13.26 1.14 13.80
CA TRP A 173 12.26 0.35 14.52
C TRP A 173 12.04 -1.01 13.82
N LEU A 174 11.85 -1.04 12.50
CA LEU A 174 11.70 -2.28 11.74
C LEU A 174 12.88 -3.22 11.97
N THR A 175 14.11 -2.71 11.92
CA THR A 175 15.32 -3.51 12.17
C THR A 175 15.36 -4.03 13.61
N ALA A 176 14.99 -3.21 14.60
CA ALA A 176 14.93 -3.62 16.00
C ALA A 176 13.85 -4.71 16.25
N GLU A 177 12.77 -4.71 15.47
CA GLU A 177 11.72 -5.74 15.48
C GLU A 177 12.13 -7.04 14.76
N GLY A 178 13.39 -7.16 14.35
CA GLY A 178 13.90 -8.33 13.63
C GLY A 178 13.44 -8.42 12.18
N ARG A 179 13.05 -7.28 11.57
CA ARG A 179 12.71 -7.16 10.16
C ARG A 179 13.79 -6.32 9.47
N PRO A 180 14.74 -6.94 8.75
CA PRO A 180 15.73 -6.21 8.00
C PRO A 180 15.06 -5.20 7.07
N ALA A 181 15.47 -3.93 7.18
CA ALA A 181 14.89 -2.83 6.41
C ALA A 181 16.01 -2.06 5.73
N GLU A 182 16.03 -2.11 4.41
CA GLU A 182 17.03 -1.45 3.58
C GLU A 182 16.42 -0.26 2.84
N ARG A 183 17.20 0.80 2.68
CA ARG A 183 16.82 1.93 1.86
C ARG A 183 17.20 1.66 0.40
N VAL A 184 16.18 1.39 -0.43
CA VAL A 184 16.38 1.12 -1.86
C VAL A 184 16.34 2.38 -2.71
N ALA A 185 15.71 3.46 -2.21
CA ALA A 185 15.76 4.76 -2.87
C ALA A 185 15.64 5.93 -1.89
N SER A 186 16.20 7.06 -2.32
CA SER A 186 16.04 8.36 -1.65
C SER A 186 15.88 9.42 -2.73
N ARG A 187 14.64 9.83 -3.01
CA ARG A 187 14.33 10.79 -4.07
C ARG A 187 13.42 11.89 -3.53
N SER A 188 13.76 13.15 -3.82
CA SER A 188 13.06 14.31 -3.29
C SER A 188 12.94 14.26 -1.76
N ALA A 189 11.75 14.43 -1.22
CA ALA A 189 11.47 14.35 0.22
C ALA A 189 11.13 12.91 0.70
N TYR A 190 11.28 11.87 -0.13
CA TYR A 190 10.83 10.50 0.16
C TYR A 190 11.97 9.50 0.21
N ARG A 191 11.76 8.43 0.95
CA ARG A 191 12.59 7.22 0.97
C ARG A 191 11.71 6.02 0.69
N VAL A 192 12.24 5.07 -0.08
CA VAL A 192 11.64 3.77 -0.27
C VAL A 192 12.45 2.76 0.54
N LEU A 193 11.77 2.03 1.41
CA LEU A 193 12.36 0.97 2.23
C LEU A 193 11.91 -0.38 1.68
N ALA A 194 12.84 -1.32 1.49
CA ALA A 194 12.56 -2.73 1.31
C ALA A 194 12.67 -3.42 2.67
N VAL A 195 11.65 -4.17 3.04
CA VAL A 195 11.55 -4.86 4.34
C VAL A 195 11.29 -6.33 4.08
N THR A 196 12.13 -7.20 4.63
CA THR A 196 11.95 -8.65 4.55
C THR A 196 11.16 -9.19 5.75
N ALA A 197 10.57 -10.37 5.58
CA ALA A 197 9.97 -11.09 6.69
C ALA A 197 10.98 -11.30 7.83
N ARG A 198 10.49 -11.48 9.05
CA ARG A 198 11.35 -11.91 10.17
C ARG A 198 12.08 -13.19 9.80
N ALA A 199 13.39 -13.25 10.10
CA ALA A 199 14.11 -14.49 10.01
C ALA A 199 13.41 -15.54 10.90
N THR A 200 13.00 -16.65 10.32
CA THR A 200 12.48 -17.78 11.11
C THR A 200 13.62 -18.24 12.01
N GLN A 201 13.52 -17.99 13.31
CA GLN A 201 14.43 -18.67 14.26
C GLN A 201 14.11 -20.14 14.13
N GLY A 202 15.03 -20.89 13.50
CA GLY A 202 14.96 -22.34 13.43
C GLY A 202 14.86 -22.88 14.86
N ARG A 203 13.81 -23.65 15.12
CA ARG A 203 13.72 -24.48 16.31
C ARG A 203 14.65 -25.66 16.17
#